data_c573a77af60ede14997d803e8263c5bd
#
_entry.id   c573a77af60ede14997d803e8263c5bd
#
_cell.length_a   1.000
_cell.length_b   1.000
_cell.length_c   1.000
_cell.angle_alpha   90.00
_cell.angle_beta   90.00
_cell.angle_gamma   90.00
#
_symmetry.space_group_name_H-M   'P 1'
#
loop_
_entity.id
_entity.type
_entity.pdbx_description
1 polymer ?
#
loop_
_entity_poly.entity_id
_entity_poly.type
_entity_poly.pdbx_seq_one_letter_code
_entity_poly.pdbx_strand_id
1 'polypeptide(L)'
;MSVLVQFRVKVPDVERFRAAAAKFEPVIAGLGGSNHRAFVSESDPNEVATLSEWDSHDAMMAATDRFGDDFNREAGTEGLEWETRIWHEL
;
A
#
# COMPACT_ATOMS: atom_id res chain seq x y z
N MET A 1 -2.74 2.85 -20.02
CA MET A 1 -2.53 1.52 -19.44
C MET A 1 -2.38 1.65 -17.93
N SER A 2 -3.08 0.85 -17.18
CA SER A 2 -2.97 0.90 -15.73
C SER A 2 -1.98 -0.13 -15.21
N VAL A 3 -1.37 0.23 -14.09
CA VAL A 3 -0.45 -0.62 -13.34
C VAL A 3 -1.12 -0.94 -12.03
N LEU A 4 -1.20 -2.23 -11.69
CA LEU A 4 -1.70 -2.69 -10.40
C LEU A 4 -0.51 -2.98 -9.49
N VAL A 5 -0.51 -2.39 -8.30
CA VAL A 5 0.56 -2.58 -7.33
C VAL A 5 0.01 -3.33 -6.13
N GLN A 6 0.70 -4.40 -5.77
CA GLN A 6 0.39 -5.21 -4.60
C GLN A 6 1.56 -5.14 -3.63
N PHE A 7 1.29 -4.68 -2.41
CA PHE A 7 2.23 -4.74 -1.31
C PHE A 7 1.74 -5.75 -0.29
N ARG A 8 2.65 -6.54 0.26
CA ARG A 8 2.33 -7.52 1.29
C ARG A 8 3.37 -7.43 2.39
N VAL A 9 2.92 -7.46 3.65
CA VAL A 9 3.79 -7.35 4.81
C VAL A 9 3.15 -8.01 6.03
N LYS A 10 3.98 -8.56 6.91
CA LYS A 10 3.53 -9.02 8.23
C LYS A 10 3.70 -7.89 9.21
N VAL A 11 2.63 -7.56 9.93
CA VAL A 11 2.60 -6.40 10.83
C VAL A 11 2.35 -6.83 12.27
N PRO A 12 2.90 -6.11 13.25
CA PRO A 12 2.64 -6.39 14.65
C PRO A 12 1.23 -5.95 15.10
N ASP A 13 0.63 -4.97 14.41
CA ASP A 13 -0.65 -4.39 14.81
C ASP A 13 -1.51 -4.12 13.57
N VAL A 14 -2.41 -5.04 13.28
CA VAL A 14 -3.29 -4.98 12.09
C VAL A 14 -4.25 -3.78 12.18
N GLU A 15 -4.76 -3.46 13.37
CA GLU A 15 -5.70 -2.34 13.51
C GLU A 15 -5.01 -1.00 13.25
N ARG A 16 -3.77 -0.86 13.68
CA ARG A 16 -2.96 0.33 13.39
C ARG A 16 -2.72 0.45 11.88
N PHE A 17 -2.42 -0.66 11.22
CA PHE A 17 -2.25 -0.70 9.77
C PHE A 17 -3.54 -0.30 9.06
N ARG A 18 -4.67 -0.84 9.50
CA ARG A 18 -5.99 -0.53 8.93
C ARG A 18 -6.29 0.96 9.02
N ALA A 19 -6.05 1.55 10.19
CA ALA A 19 -6.28 2.98 10.41
C ALA A 19 -5.39 3.84 9.50
N ALA A 20 -4.12 3.45 9.35
CA ALA A 20 -3.19 4.15 8.46
C ALA A 20 -3.64 4.05 7.00
N ALA A 21 -4.06 2.87 6.55
CA ALA A 21 -4.54 2.67 5.18
C ALA A 21 -5.75 3.56 4.89
N ALA A 22 -6.69 3.66 5.83
CA ALA A 22 -7.86 4.51 5.68
C ALA A 22 -7.47 6.00 5.66
N LYS A 23 -6.56 6.39 6.53
CA LYS A 23 -6.09 7.78 6.61
C LYS A 23 -5.40 8.24 5.33
N PHE A 24 -4.61 7.35 4.71
CA PHE A 24 -3.81 7.68 3.54
C PHE A 24 -4.55 7.47 2.22
N GLU A 25 -5.75 6.90 2.22
CA GLU A 25 -6.53 6.73 1.00
C GLU A 25 -6.69 8.04 0.21
N PRO A 26 -7.13 9.17 0.82
CA PRO A 26 -7.23 10.42 0.08
C PRO A 26 -5.88 10.98 -0.37
N VAL A 27 -4.81 10.72 0.38
CA VAL A 27 -3.45 11.15 -0.02
C VAL A 27 -3.04 10.39 -1.28
N ILE A 28 -3.25 9.08 -1.31
CA ILE A 28 -2.93 8.24 -2.46
C ILE A 28 -3.76 8.66 -3.67
N ALA A 29 -5.05 8.91 -3.48
CA ALA A 29 -5.93 9.38 -4.54
C ALA A 29 -5.46 10.73 -5.10
N GLY A 30 -5.05 11.64 -4.23
CA GLY A 30 -4.53 12.95 -4.63
C GLY A 30 -3.23 12.89 -5.41
N LEU A 31 -2.48 11.81 -5.28
CA LEU A 31 -1.21 11.60 -5.98
C LEU A 31 -1.36 10.74 -7.25
N GLY A 32 -2.59 10.37 -7.60
CA GLY A 32 -2.88 9.64 -8.83
C GLY A 32 -3.16 8.16 -8.67
N GLY A 33 -3.20 7.66 -7.43
CA GLY A 33 -3.61 6.29 -7.16
C GLY A 33 -5.12 6.16 -7.13
N SER A 34 -5.63 5.00 -7.53
CA SER A 34 -7.05 4.71 -7.52
C SER A 34 -7.30 3.32 -6.96
N ASN A 35 -8.53 3.10 -6.54
CA ASN A 35 -9.00 1.79 -6.09
C ASN A 35 -8.08 1.18 -5.01
N HIS A 36 -7.63 2.00 -4.07
CA HIS A 36 -6.78 1.57 -2.96
C HIS A 36 -7.61 0.74 -1.97
N ARG A 37 -7.15 -0.48 -1.70
CA ARG A 37 -7.83 -1.41 -0.80
C ARG A 37 -6.80 -2.12 0.07
N ALA A 38 -7.19 -2.45 1.29
CA ALA A 38 -6.36 -3.20 2.22
C ALA A 38 -7.07 -4.51 2.60
N PHE A 39 -6.29 -5.56 2.75
CA PHE A 39 -6.78 -6.91 3.03
C PHE A 39 -5.96 -7.55 4.14
N VAL A 40 -6.57 -8.49 4.86
CA VAL A 40 -5.87 -9.35 5.80
C VAL A 40 -5.89 -10.78 5.26
N SER A 41 -4.80 -11.52 5.48
CA SER A 41 -4.71 -12.91 5.02
C SER A 41 -5.71 -13.79 5.74
N GLU A 42 -6.31 -14.74 5.00
CA GLU A 42 -7.19 -15.75 5.60
C GLU A 42 -6.43 -16.69 6.53
N SER A 43 -5.19 -17.01 6.17
CA SER A 43 -4.39 -18.02 6.90
C SER A 43 -3.45 -17.42 7.94
N ASP A 44 -3.23 -16.10 7.93
CA ASP A 44 -2.32 -15.42 8.86
C ASP A 44 -2.94 -14.08 9.28
N PRO A 45 -3.43 -13.97 10.53
CA PRO A 45 -4.10 -12.73 10.97
C PRO A 45 -3.17 -11.52 11.10
N ASN A 46 -1.86 -11.72 10.97
CA ASN A 46 -0.87 -10.65 11.02
C ASN A 46 -0.33 -10.26 9.64
N GLU A 47 -0.71 -10.97 8.59
CA GLU A 47 -0.30 -10.65 7.23
C GLU A 47 -1.35 -9.80 6.54
N VAL A 48 -0.92 -8.65 6.02
CA VAL A 48 -1.79 -7.72 5.33
C VAL A 48 -1.27 -7.44 3.94
N ALA A 49 -2.17 -7.01 3.06
CA ALA A 49 -1.83 -6.63 1.69
C ALA A 49 -2.60 -5.37 1.31
N THR A 50 -2.00 -4.56 0.45
CA THR A 50 -2.70 -3.44 -0.18
C THR A 50 -2.66 -3.59 -1.69
N LEU A 51 -3.73 -3.16 -2.33
CA LEU A 51 -3.81 -3.08 -3.79
C LEU A 51 -4.12 -1.64 -4.16
N SER A 52 -3.44 -1.14 -5.19
CA SER A 52 -3.71 0.19 -5.74
C SER A 52 -3.43 0.17 -7.24
N GLU A 53 -4.09 1.08 -7.95
CA GLU A 53 -3.93 1.20 -9.41
C GLU A 53 -3.38 2.57 -9.75
N TRP A 54 -2.47 2.61 -10.73
CA TRP A 54 -1.75 3.81 -11.14
C TRP A 54 -1.66 3.87 -12.66
N ASP A 55 -1.49 5.07 -13.20
CA ASP A 55 -1.34 5.25 -14.64
C ASP A 55 -0.05 4.66 -15.18
N SER A 56 1.03 4.69 -14.36
CA SER A 56 2.33 4.17 -14.76
C SER A 56 3.15 3.76 -13.54
N HIS A 57 4.19 2.97 -13.79
CA HIS A 57 5.16 2.59 -12.76
C HIS A 57 5.85 3.83 -12.18
N ASP A 58 6.23 4.77 -13.04
CA ASP A 58 6.91 6.00 -12.60
C ASP A 58 6.02 6.86 -11.71
N ALA A 59 4.73 6.95 -12.03
CA ALA A 59 3.76 7.69 -11.21
C ALA A 59 3.65 7.07 -9.82
N MET A 60 3.59 5.74 -9.74
CA MET A 60 3.54 5.01 -8.48
C MET A 60 4.82 5.23 -7.65
N MET A 61 5.98 5.15 -8.28
CA MET A 61 7.26 5.35 -7.57
C MET A 61 7.37 6.77 -7.03
N ALA A 62 7.02 7.78 -7.83
CA ALA A 62 7.05 9.17 -7.41
C ALA A 62 6.12 9.42 -6.22
N ALA A 63 4.92 8.84 -6.25
CA ALA A 63 3.96 8.97 -5.16
C ALA A 63 4.46 8.28 -3.89
N THR A 64 4.98 7.06 -4.02
CA THR A 64 5.50 6.29 -2.89
C THR A 64 6.65 7.03 -2.20
N ASP A 65 7.54 7.67 -2.96
CA ASP A 65 8.61 8.47 -2.41
C ASP A 65 8.09 9.64 -1.57
N ARG A 66 6.90 10.15 -1.89
CA ARG A 66 6.32 11.30 -1.19
C ARG A 66 5.61 10.92 0.11
N PHE A 67 4.93 9.79 0.15
CA PHE A 67 4.12 9.44 1.34
C PHE A 67 4.61 8.21 2.10
N GLY A 68 5.53 7.43 1.53
CA GLY A 68 5.91 6.13 2.07
C GLY A 68 6.44 6.18 3.49
N ASP A 69 7.32 7.15 3.81
CA ASP A 69 7.88 7.27 5.16
C ASP A 69 6.80 7.63 6.17
N ASP A 70 5.91 8.56 5.83
CA ASP A 70 4.82 8.98 6.69
C ASP A 70 3.84 7.82 6.93
N PHE A 71 3.54 7.08 5.87
CA PHE A 71 2.69 5.89 5.97
C PHE A 71 3.30 4.87 6.93
N ASN A 72 4.59 4.58 6.77
CA ASN A 72 5.27 3.59 7.60
C ASN A 72 5.26 3.99 9.08
N ARG A 73 5.44 5.27 9.39
CA ARG A 73 5.34 5.74 10.77
C ARG A 73 3.94 5.57 11.34
N GLU A 74 2.94 5.92 10.55
CA GLU A 74 1.54 5.83 10.98
C GLU A 74 1.10 4.38 11.16
N ALA A 75 1.49 3.51 10.24
CA ALA A 75 1.11 2.10 10.22
C ALA A 75 1.94 1.23 11.17
N GLY A 76 3.07 1.73 11.67
CA GLY A 76 3.98 0.94 12.50
C GLY A 76 4.77 -0.08 11.69
N THR A 77 5.05 0.22 10.43
CA THR A 77 5.71 -0.70 9.50
C THR A 77 7.14 -0.27 9.14
N GLU A 78 7.72 0.69 9.88
CA GLU A 78 9.10 1.09 9.66
C GLU A 78 10.04 -0.09 9.87
N GLY A 79 10.98 -0.28 8.94
CA GLY A 79 11.98 -1.34 9.02
C GLY A 79 11.48 -2.73 8.67
N LEU A 80 10.21 -2.89 8.36
CA LEU A 80 9.67 -4.19 7.97
C LEU A 80 9.95 -4.49 6.50
N GLU A 81 10.06 -5.77 6.18
CA GLU A 81 10.25 -6.20 4.80
C GLU A 81 8.91 -6.31 4.09
N TRP A 82 8.79 -5.59 2.99
CA TRP A 82 7.61 -5.63 2.14
C TRP A 82 7.87 -6.50 0.93
N GLU A 83 6.90 -7.33 0.56
CA GLU A 83 6.87 -7.97 -0.75
C GLU A 83 6.05 -7.11 -1.69
N THR A 84 6.63 -6.81 -2.86
CA THR A 84 5.99 -5.97 -3.86
C THR A 84 5.80 -6.76 -5.15
N ARG A 85 4.60 -6.70 -5.69
CA ARG A 85 4.28 -7.23 -7.02
C ARG A 85 3.65 -6.13 -7.83
N ILE A 86 4.16 -5.97 -9.05
CA ILE A 86 3.66 -4.95 -9.98
C ILE A 86 3.14 -5.67 -11.22
N TRP A 87 1.90 -5.39 -11.55
CA TRP A 87 1.19 -6.04 -12.64
C TRP A 87 0.81 -5.00 -13.69
N HIS A 88 1.15 -5.27 -14.94
CA HIS A 88 0.73 -4.42 -16.05
C HIS A 88 -0.49 -5.04 -16.72
N GLU A 89 -1.47 -4.21 -17.02
CA GLU A 89 -2.65 -4.66 -17.73
C GLU A 89 -2.28 -5.12 -19.13
N LEU A 90 -2.84 -6.27 -19.56
CA LEU A 90 -2.55 -6.84 -20.87
C LEU A 90 -3.23 -6.07 -22.00
#